data_28f749f563e695bbff1e1c1508426b20
#
_entry.id   28f749f563e695bbff1e1c1508426b20
#
_cell.length_a   1.000
_cell.length_b   1.000
_cell.length_c   1.000
_cell.angle_alpha   90.00
_cell.angle_beta   90.00
_cell.angle_gamma   90.00
#
_symmetry.space_group_name_H-M   'P 1'
#
loop_
_entity.id
_entity.type
_entity.pdbx_description
1 polymer ?
#
loop_
_entity_poly.entity_id
_entity_poly.type
_entity_poly.pdbx_seq_one_letter_code
_entity_poly.pdbx_strand_id
1 'polypeptide(L)'
;MADSDLDTIDLDGFARALRALEAEAVASLGPDDLAHMLRLERWGRWCSRAGYATAWMVPNPLSMVLLSTGSMARWAIVAHHTMHKGMDRVPGTPERLTSQGFAKGGRRLFDWFDWFVPEAWHHGHDVLHHGYTNEAADPDLVELNVESIREARVPRLLKLLAVGAYALTWKITYYAPSTLQILQRKRKRRTTRMGTLKDDARGPERFVAAFDPRGADGRELWWRSVLPYGLGRFALIPAMFAPLGPLAVLSVWMNSVGAEVLTNLHTFAVIAPNHAGADLYRFTGSPRDRREWFLRQVLGTVNFRTGGDVRDFLHGFLNYQIEHHLFPDLPPLQLQRIQPRVRAICEQYGVPYRQESVFGRVRKLVAIALGDASMRVRGAAAAASATEMATAAQ
;
A
#
# COMPACT_ATOMS: atom_id res chain seq x y z
N MET A 1 -15.76 -21.23 -7.64
CA MET A 1 -16.57 -21.26 -6.41
C MET A 1 -17.68 -20.23 -6.59
N ALA A 2 -18.92 -20.64 -6.43
CA ALA A 2 -20.08 -19.74 -6.48
C ALA A 2 -20.10 -18.91 -5.17
N ASP A 3 -20.77 -17.74 -5.17
CA ASP A 3 -20.88 -16.92 -3.95
C ASP A 3 -21.65 -17.63 -2.83
N SER A 4 -22.59 -18.55 -3.20
CA SER A 4 -23.29 -19.44 -2.28
C SER A 4 -22.38 -20.36 -1.47
N ASP A 5 -21.23 -20.76 -2.02
CA ASP A 5 -20.29 -21.65 -1.35
C ASP A 5 -19.60 -20.94 -0.18
N LEU A 6 -19.47 -19.61 -0.24
CA LEU A 6 -18.88 -18.80 0.85
C LEU A 6 -19.78 -18.70 2.08
N ASP A 7 -21.10 -18.92 1.93
CA ASP A 7 -22.05 -18.85 3.04
C ASP A 7 -22.07 -20.15 3.88
N THR A 8 -21.48 -21.23 3.33
CA THR A 8 -21.36 -22.53 3.99
C THR A 8 -20.05 -22.71 4.78
N ILE A 9 -19.16 -21.72 4.75
CA ILE A 9 -17.86 -21.78 5.43
C ILE A 9 -18.05 -21.79 6.96
N ASP A 10 -17.42 -22.74 7.67
CA ASP A 10 -17.27 -22.71 9.13
C ASP A 10 -16.36 -21.54 9.55
N LEU A 11 -16.94 -20.35 9.70
CA LEU A 11 -16.22 -19.14 10.12
C LEU A 11 -15.64 -19.26 11.53
N ASP A 12 -16.26 -20.04 12.42
CA ASP A 12 -15.76 -20.24 13.78
C ASP A 12 -14.49 -21.08 13.77
N GLY A 13 -14.49 -22.19 13.05
CA GLY A 13 -13.31 -23.04 12.88
C GLY A 13 -12.18 -22.29 12.18
N PHE A 14 -12.47 -21.62 11.07
CA PHE A 14 -11.53 -20.81 10.34
C PHE A 14 -10.85 -19.74 11.21
N ALA A 15 -11.64 -18.94 11.94
CA ALA A 15 -11.10 -17.90 12.81
C ALA A 15 -10.31 -18.46 14.01
N ARG A 16 -10.72 -19.62 14.57
CA ARG A 16 -9.93 -20.30 15.63
C ARG A 16 -8.58 -20.74 15.11
N ALA A 17 -8.53 -21.37 13.92
CA ALA A 17 -7.29 -21.83 13.32
C ALA A 17 -6.32 -20.67 13.04
N LEU A 18 -6.82 -19.54 12.50
CA LEU A 18 -6.00 -18.34 12.26
C LEU A 18 -5.47 -17.72 13.56
N ARG A 19 -6.30 -17.63 14.62
CA ARG A 19 -5.85 -17.09 15.92
C ARG A 19 -4.82 -18.00 16.58
N ALA A 20 -4.95 -19.32 16.46
CA ALA A 20 -3.95 -20.25 16.97
C ALA A 20 -2.61 -20.06 16.23
N LEU A 21 -2.65 -19.92 14.91
CA LEU A 21 -1.47 -19.62 14.10
C LEU A 21 -0.82 -18.29 14.47
N GLU A 22 -1.62 -17.25 14.68
CA GLU A 22 -1.15 -15.93 15.14
C GLU A 22 -0.41 -16.04 16.49
N ALA A 23 -1.03 -16.73 17.46
CA ALA A 23 -0.44 -16.93 18.78
C ALA A 23 0.90 -17.68 18.72
N GLU A 24 1.00 -18.71 17.89
CA GLU A 24 2.26 -19.44 17.66
C GLU A 24 3.33 -18.54 17.00
N ALA A 25 2.95 -17.77 15.98
CA ALA A 25 3.85 -16.83 15.31
C ALA A 25 4.39 -15.79 16.29
N VAL A 26 3.52 -15.22 17.13
CA VAL A 26 3.91 -14.27 18.18
C VAL A 26 4.83 -14.91 19.21
N ALA A 27 4.55 -16.13 19.64
CA ALA A 27 5.39 -16.86 20.59
C ALA A 27 6.78 -17.21 20.01
N SER A 28 6.91 -17.26 18.67
CA SER A 28 8.17 -17.58 17.98
C SER A 28 9.02 -16.34 17.64
N LEU A 29 8.56 -15.13 17.98
CA LEU A 29 9.31 -13.90 17.74
C LEU A 29 10.65 -13.92 18.47
N GLY A 30 11.73 -13.58 17.75
CA GLY A 30 13.08 -13.69 18.31
C GLY A 30 14.14 -12.89 17.55
N PRO A 31 15.42 -13.12 17.90
CA PRO A 31 16.56 -12.40 17.30
C PRO A 31 16.65 -12.55 15.77
N ASP A 32 16.16 -13.67 15.22
CA ASP A 32 16.14 -13.91 13.77
C ASP A 32 15.29 -12.88 13.03
N ASP A 33 14.16 -12.48 13.61
CA ASP A 33 13.26 -11.48 13.02
C ASP A 33 13.95 -10.13 12.93
N LEU A 34 14.65 -9.73 13.98
CA LEU A 34 15.46 -8.51 13.99
C LEU A 34 16.62 -8.61 12.99
N ALA A 35 17.34 -9.71 12.99
CA ALA A 35 18.46 -9.93 12.06
C ALA A 35 18.00 -9.87 10.60
N HIS A 36 16.83 -10.44 10.31
CA HIS A 36 16.22 -10.39 8.99
C HIS A 36 15.85 -8.95 8.59
N MET A 37 15.14 -8.19 9.42
CA MET A 37 14.80 -6.79 9.15
C MET A 37 16.06 -5.92 8.92
N LEU A 38 17.08 -6.10 9.75
CA LEU A 38 18.35 -5.37 9.60
C LEU A 38 19.09 -5.76 8.31
N ARG A 39 18.96 -7.00 7.83
CA ARG A 39 19.51 -7.44 6.55
C ARG A 39 18.80 -6.73 5.38
N LEU A 40 17.47 -6.70 5.39
CA LEU A 40 16.67 -6.02 4.37
C LEU A 40 16.96 -4.51 4.33
N GLU A 41 17.03 -3.87 5.50
CA GLU A 41 17.43 -2.47 5.62
C GLU A 41 18.82 -2.23 5.03
N ARG A 42 19.80 -3.12 5.29
CA ARG A 42 21.15 -3.02 4.72
C ARG A 42 21.12 -3.15 3.20
N TRP A 43 20.35 -4.05 2.62
CA TRP A 43 20.23 -4.18 1.17
C TRP A 43 19.70 -2.90 0.53
N GLY A 44 18.64 -2.31 1.07
CA GLY A 44 18.11 -1.02 0.60
C GLY A 44 19.14 0.12 0.71
N ARG A 45 19.89 0.17 1.81
CA ARG A 45 20.98 1.14 1.98
C ARG A 45 22.14 0.93 0.99
N TRP A 46 22.50 -0.33 0.74
CA TRP A 46 23.53 -0.64 -0.27
C TRP A 46 23.09 -0.23 -1.67
N CYS A 47 21.84 -0.52 -2.06
CA CYS A 47 21.29 -0.06 -3.33
C CYS A 47 21.38 1.47 -3.45
N SER A 48 20.96 2.23 -2.42
CA SER A 48 21.07 3.69 -2.43
C SER A 48 22.50 4.18 -2.53
N ARG A 49 23.45 3.61 -1.77
CA ARG A 49 24.87 3.99 -1.79
C ARG A 49 25.51 3.71 -3.14
N ALA A 50 25.32 2.50 -3.67
CA ALA A 50 25.86 2.11 -4.99
C ALA A 50 25.24 2.96 -6.11
N GLY A 51 23.93 3.25 -6.02
CA GLY A 51 23.26 4.13 -6.96
C GLY A 51 23.87 5.54 -6.99
N TYR A 52 24.09 6.18 -5.83
CA TYR A 52 24.71 7.50 -5.78
C TYR A 52 26.20 7.47 -6.11
N ALA A 53 26.92 6.38 -5.79
CA ALA A 53 28.34 6.24 -6.15
C ALA A 53 28.58 6.25 -7.66
N THR A 54 27.57 5.94 -8.46
CA THR A 54 27.66 5.88 -9.93
C THR A 54 26.81 6.96 -10.64
N ALA A 55 25.87 7.60 -9.93
CA ALA A 55 24.94 8.55 -10.53
C ALA A 55 25.56 9.86 -11.02
N TRP A 56 26.74 10.24 -10.49
CA TRP A 56 27.41 11.49 -10.85
C TRP A 56 28.15 11.43 -12.19
N MET A 57 28.54 10.24 -12.65
CA MET A 57 29.32 10.06 -13.87
C MET A 57 28.49 10.46 -15.11
N VAL A 58 27.39 9.76 -15.33
CA VAL A 58 26.42 10.01 -16.41
C VAL A 58 25.03 9.55 -15.98
N PRO A 59 23.97 10.07 -16.59
CA PRO A 59 22.65 9.46 -16.46
C PRO A 59 22.69 8.02 -16.96
N ASN A 60 22.30 7.06 -16.11
CA ASN A 60 22.39 5.64 -16.47
C ASN A 60 21.29 4.79 -15.78
N PRO A 61 20.77 3.75 -16.48
CA PRO A 61 19.71 2.90 -15.94
C PRO A 61 20.10 2.17 -14.65
N LEU A 62 21.36 1.79 -14.48
CA LEU A 62 21.81 1.08 -13.27
C LEU A 62 21.65 1.94 -12.03
N SER A 63 22.11 3.19 -12.06
CA SER A 63 21.92 4.14 -10.95
C SER A 63 20.43 4.38 -10.68
N MET A 64 19.62 4.56 -11.73
CA MET A 64 18.17 4.75 -11.58
C MET A 64 17.51 3.55 -10.88
N VAL A 65 17.79 2.34 -11.31
CA VAL A 65 17.25 1.10 -10.70
C VAL A 65 17.72 0.94 -9.25
N LEU A 66 19.00 1.14 -8.98
CA LEU A 66 19.54 1.02 -7.63
C LEU A 66 18.94 2.06 -6.67
N LEU A 67 18.84 3.32 -7.09
CA LEU A 67 18.21 4.38 -6.30
C LEU A 67 16.72 4.13 -6.07
N SER A 68 16.02 3.63 -7.10
CA SER A 68 14.63 3.22 -7.01
C SER A 68 14.44 2.09 -6.01
N THR A 69 15.24 1.03 -6.12
CA THR A 69 15.20 -0.13 -5.21
C THR A 69 15.47 0.28 -3.76
N GLY A 70 16.46 1.17 -3.55
CA GLY A 70 16.74 1.69 -2.22
C GLY A 70 15.61 2.54 -1.63
N SER A 71 14.92 3.32 -2.46
CA SER A 71 13.75 4.11 -2.05
C SER A 71 12.55 3.21 -1.72
N MET A 72 12.28 2.22 -2.58
CA MET A 72 11.24 1.21 -2.36
C MET A 72 11.49 0.44 -1.05
N ALA A 73 12.71 -0.05 -0.81
CA ALA A 73 13.03 -0.81 0.39
C ALA A 73 12.85 0.03 1.67
N ARG A 74 13.23 1.32 1.64
CA ARG A 74 13.02 2.21 2.80
C ARG A 74 11.56 2.36 3.15
N TRP A 75 10.70 2.56 2.15
CA TRP A 75 9.28 2.78 2.39
C TRP A 75 8.51 1.46 2.52
N ALA A 76 8.48 0.63 1.47
CA ALA A 76 7.59 -0.54 1.41
C ALA A 76 8.03 -1.69 2.33
N ILE A 77 9.31 -1.74 2.76
CA ILE A 77 9.77 -2.76 3.70
C ILE A 77 9.95 -2.18 5.09
N VAL A 78 10.92 -1.27 5.27
CA VAL A 78 11.31 -0.82 6.62
C VAL A 78 10.21 0.02 7.26
N ALA A 79 9.79 1.09 6.58
CA ALA A 79 8.79 2.00 7.13
C ALA A 79 7.42 1.31 7.29
N HIS A 80 6.98 0.58 6.30
CA HIS A 80 5.70 -0.11 6.28
C HIS A 80 5.56 -1.05 7.49
N HIS A 81 6.45 -2.06 7.61
CA HIS A 81 6.35 -3.03 8.69
C HIS A 81 6.62 -2.43 10.07
N THR A 82 7.49 -1.40 10.17
CA THR A 82 7.71 -0.70 11.43
C THR A 82 6.47 0.08 11.87
N MET A 83 5.81 0.78 10.95
CA MET A 83 4.60 1.55 11.27
C MET A 83 3.42 0.65 11.65
N HIS A 84 3.32 -0.54 11.05
CA HIS A 84 2.37 -1.60 11.43
C HIS A 84 2.71 -2.29 12.77
N LYS A 85 3.72 -1.81 13.52
CA LYS A 85 4.18 -2.40 14.78
C LYS A 85 4.82 -3.78 14.63
N GLY A 86 5.16 -4.21 13.40
CA GLY A 86 5.73 -5.51 13.12
C GLY A 86 7.02 -5.83 13.89
N MET A 87 7.74 -4.79 14.35
CA MET A 87 8.95 -4.93 15.12
C MET A 87 8.78 -4.67 16.62
N ASP A 88 7.61 -4.16 17.06
CA ASP A 88 7.43 -3.68 18.44
C ASP A 88 7.56 -4.80 19.50
N ARG A 89 7.18 -6.03 19.14
CA ARG A 89 7.24 -7.21 20.01
C ARG A 89 8.50 -8.05 19.82
N VAL A 90 9.36 -7.72 18.86
CA VAL A 90 10.59 -8.46 18.58
C VAL A 90 11.68 -8.10 19.61
N PRO A 91 12.23 -9.07 20.36
CA PRO A 91 13.24 -8.79 21.38
C PRO A 91 14.48 -8.10 20.82
N GLY A 92 14.98 -7.10 21.55
CA GLY A 92 16.21 -6.37 21.16
C GLY A 92 16.03 -5.36 20.01
N THR A 93 14.80 -5.12 19.56
CA THR A 93 14.54 -4.14 18.51
C THR A 93 14.96 -2.74 18.97
N PRO A 94 15.84 -2.05 18.21
CA PRO A 94 16.22 -0.67 18.55
C PRO A 94 15.02 0.26 18.36
N GLU A 95 14.91 1.30 19.22
CA GLU A 95 13.80 2.24 19.23
C GLU A 95 13.47 2.82 17.83
N ARG A 96 14.49 3.07 17.01
CA ARG A 96 14.33 3.58 15.64
C ARG A 96 13.56 2.63 14.70
N LEU A 97 13.39 1.37 15.03
CA LEU A 97 12.62 0.36 14.30
C LEU A 97 11.34 -0.05 15.03
N THR A 98 10.93 0.70 16.05
CA THR A 98 9.63 0.54 16.71
C THR A 98 8.64 1.61 16.20
N SER A 99 7.36 1.34 16.28
CA SER A 99 6.30 2.30 15.91
C SER A 99 6.34 3.58 16.76
N GLN A 100 6.94 3.51 17.95
CA GLN A 100 7.07 4.64 18.87
C GLN A 100 8.24 5.57 18.51
N GLY A 101 9.36 5.03 18.06
CA GLY A 101 10.58 5.79 17.75
C GLY A 101 10.76 6.15 16.29
N PHE A 102 10.21 5.36 15.37
CA PHE A 102 10.36 5.53 13.94
C PHE A 102 9.76 6.86 13.43
N ALA A 103 10.53 7.58 12.64
CA ALA A 103 10.13 8.85 12.02
C ALA A 103 9.67 9.95 13.03
N LYS A 104 10.13 9.90 14.27
CA LYS A 104 9.78 10.89 15.30
C LYS A 104 10.86 11.98 15.44
N GLY A 105 10.43 13.19 15.81
CA GLY A 105 11.32 14.33 16.07
C GLY A 105 12.34 14.56 14.96
N GLY A 106 13.61 14.71 15.32
CA GLY A 106 14.72 14.92 14.38
C GLY A 106 14.98 13.77 13.41
N ARG A 107 14.44 12.57 13.68
CA ARG A 107 14.56 11.42 12.78
C ARG A 107 13.57 11.43 11.63
N ARG A 108 12.58 12.35 11.64
CA ARG A 108 11.48 12.41 10.67
C ARG A 108 11.94 12.29 9.21
N LEU A 109 12.97 13.02 8.80
CA LEU A 109 13.45 13.01 7.42
C LEU A 109 14.48 11.89 7.13
N PHE A 110 15.15 11.36 8.16
CA PHE A 110 16.11 10.26 7.99
C PHE A 110 15.41 8.91 7.85
N ASP A 111 14.39 8.65 8.66
CA ASP A 111 13.66 7.40 8.65
C ASP A 111 12.62 7.40 7.53
N TRP A 112 11.92 8.53 7.34
CA TRP A 112 10.85 8.69 6.38
C TRP A 112 11.19 9.80 5.37
N PHE A 113 11.97 9.48 4.37
CA PHE A 113 12.30 10.39 3.28
C PHE A 113 11.47 10.00 2.06
N ASP A 114 10.23 10.50 2.00
CA ASP A 114 9.26 10.24 0.95
C ASP A 114 8.23 11.41 0.85
N TRP A 115 7.37 11.38 -0.19
CA TRP A 115 6.30 12.33 -0.42
C TRP A 115 5.22 12.33 0.68
N PHE A 116 5.04 11.22 1.37
CA PHE A 116 3.95 11.07 2.35
C PHE A 116 4.31 11.66 3.72
N VAL A 117 3.28 12.07 4.44
CA VAL A 117 3.41 12.42 5.85
C VAL A 117 3.17 11.16 6.69
N PRO A 118 4.09 10.72 7.57
CA PRO A 118 3.97 9.46 8.31
C PRO A 118 2.64 9.30 9.06
N GLU A 119 2.18 10.35 9.75
CA GLU A 119 0.94 10.30 10.51
C GLU A 119 -0.30 10.21 9.60
N ALA A 120 -0.21 10.79 8.41
CA ALA A 120 -1.26 10.70 7.40
C ALA A 120 -1.33 9.31 6.80
N TRP A 121 -0.15 8.76 6.47
CA TRP A 121 -0.03 7.39 5.98
C TRP A 121 -0.53 6.38 7.03
N HIS A 122 -0.07 6.46 8.27
CA HIS A 122 -0.55 5.61 9.35
C HIS A 122 -2.09 5.64 9.48
N HIS A 123 -2.71 6.82 9.45
CA HIS A 123 -4.15 6.89 9.57
C HIS A 123 -4.88 6.36 8.34
N GLY A 124 -4.41 6.68 7.13
CA GLY A 124 -5.02 6.21 5.88
C GLY A 124 -4.82 4.71 5.69
N HIS A 125 -3.59 4.23 5.87
CA HIS A 125 -3.23 2.85 5.59
C HIS A 125 -3.50 1.90 6.78
N ASP A 126 -2.86 2.10 7.95
CA ASP A 126 -2.97 1.14 9.05
C ASP A 126 -4.38 1.11 9.65
N VAL A 127 -5.03 2.29 9.79
CA VAL A 127 -6.32 2.36 10.47
C VAL A 127 -7.49 2.16 9.51
N LEU A 128 -7.49 2.85 8.35
CA LEU A 128 -8.64 2.80 7.45
C LEU A 128 -8.54 1.66 6.44
N HIS A 129 -7.43 1.54 5.70
CA HIS A 129 -7.30 0.49 4.70
C HIS A 129 -7.34 -0.92 5.33
N HIS A 130 -6.54 -1.21 6.37
CA HIS A 130 -6.58 -2.51 7.04
C HIS A 130 -7.88 -2.74 7.83
N GLY A 131 -8.50 -1.67 8.35
CA GLY A 131 -9.76 -1.77 9.08
C GLY A 131 -10.96 -2.05 8.18
N TYR A 132 -10.95 -1.51 6.97
CA TYR A 132 -12.07 -1.49 6.04
C TYR A 132 -11.71 -2.00 4.64
N THR A 133 -10.76 -2.90 4.51
CA THR A 133 -10.24 -3.41 3.24
C THR A 133 -11.35 -3.70 2.23
N ASN A 134 -11.29 -3.02 1.09
CA ASN A 134 -12.26 -3.09 0.00
C ASN A 134 -13.71 -2.70 0.37
N GLU A 135 -13.95 -2.02 1.49
CA GLU A 135 -15.22 -1.35 1.79
C GLU A 135 -15.23 0.08 1.22
N ALA A 136 -16.41 0.72 1.19
CA ALA A 136 -16.52 2.11 0.76
C ALA A 136 -15.70 3.10 1.63
N ALA A 137 -15.43 2.74 2.87
CA ALA A 137 -14.61 3.51 3.81
C ALA A 137 -13.10 3.33 3.59
N ASP A 138 -12.69 2.32 2.80
CA ASP A 138 -11.30 2.08 2.43
C ASP A 138 -10.80 3.17 1.47
N PRO A 139 -9.82 4.02 1.87
CA PRO A 139 -9.29 5.04 0.98
C PRO A 139 -8.54 4.44 -0.21
N ASP A 140 -8.07 3.21 -0.11
CA ASP A 140 -7.28 2.52 -1.13
C ASP A 140 -8.13 1.55 -1.99
N LEU A 141 -9.47 1.62 -1.92
CA LEU A 141 -10.36 0.86 -2.81
C LEU A 141 -10.15 1.29 -4.27
N VAL A 142 -9.38 0.50 -4.99
CA VAL A 142 -8.86 0.82 -6.33
C VAL A 142 -10.00 1.12 -7.31
N GLU A 143 -11.06 0.33 -7.33
CA GLU A 143 -12.17 0.50 -8.28
C GLU A 143 -12.82 1.88 -8.17
N LEU A 144 -12.96 2.41 -6.95
CA LEU A 144 -13.47 3.77 -6.73
C LEU A 144 -12.44 4.85 -7.04
N ASN A 145 -11.16 4.57 -6.77
CA ASN A 145 -10.09 5.56 -7.01
C ASN A 145 -9.83 5.81 -8.50
N VAL A 146 -10.16 4.85 -9.36
CA VAL A 146 -10.04 4.97 -10.83
C VAL A 146 -11.38 5.26 -11.52
N GLU A 147 -12.45 5.55 -10.77
CA GLU A 147 -13.81 5.78 -11.29
C GLU A 147 -13.84 6.86 -12.38
N SER A 148 -13.12 7.97 -12.18
CA SER A 148 -13.04 9.04 -13.17
C SER A 148 -12.45 8.58 -14.52
N ILE A 149 -11.50 7.63 -14.51
CA ILE A 149 -10.96 7.03 -15.74
C ILE A 149 -11.96 6.04 -16.33
N ARG A 150 -12.56 5.21 -15.46
CA ARG A 150 -13.56 4.19 -15.88
C ARG A 150 -14.73 4.81 -16.62
N GLU A 151 -15.30 5.87 -16.07
CA GLU A 151 -16.50 6.52 -16.57
C GLU A 151 -16.23 7.57 -17.69
N ALA A 152 -14.97 7.93 -17.88
CA ALA A 152 -14.61 8.89 -18.92
C ALA A 152 -15.06 8.42 -20.32
N ARG A 153 -15.78 9.27 -21.03
CA ARG A 153 -16.24 9.04 -22.43
C ARG A 153 -15.15 9.44 -23.43
N VAL A 154 -13.99 8.79 -23.35
CA VAL A 154 -12.82 9.03 -24.20
C VAL A 154 -12.33 7.73 -24.84
N PRO A 155 -11.59 7.80 -25.95
CA PRO A 155 -10.99 6.62 -26.57
C PRO A 155 -10.16 5.79 -25.57
N ARG A 156 -10.21 4.46 -25.73
CA ARG A 156 -9.49 3.50 -24.86
C ARG A 156 -7.99 3.83 -24.71
N LEU A 157 -7.34 4.28 -25.78
CA LEU A 157 -5.94 4.68 -25.75
C LEU A 157 -5.70 5.82 -24.76
N LEU A 158 -6.58 6.81 -24.68
CA LEU A 158 -6.45 7.91 -23.71
C LEU A 158 -6.63 7.43 -22.27
N LYS A 159 -7.53 6.47 -22.01
CA LYS A 159 -7.63 5.81 -20.70
C LYS A 159 -6.35 5.07 -20.34
N LEU A 160 -5.77 4.32 -21.26
CA LEU A 160 -4.49 3.62 -21.05
C LEU A 160 -3.35 4.61 -20.75
N LEU A 161 -3.26 5.70 -21.49
CA LEU A 161 -2.27 6.76 -21.23
C LEU A 161 -2.48 7.40 -19.86
N ALA A 162 -3.73 7.62 -19.45
CA ALA A 162 -4.06 8.13 -18.12
C ALA A 162 -3.63 7.15 -17.00
N VAL A 163 -3.91 5.85 -17.16
CA VAL A 163 -3.46 4.82 -16.21
C VAL A 163 -1.93 4.76 -16.16
N GLY A 164 -1.26 4.86 -17.30
CA GLY A 164 0.21 4.90 -17.38
C GLY A 164 0.79 6.13 -16.69
N ALA A 165 0.26 7.31 -16.97
CA ALA A 165 0.66 8.56 -16.31
C ALA A 165 0.44 8.50 -14.79
N TYR A 166 -0.70 7.94 -14.38
CA TYR A 166 -0.99 7.70 -12.97
C TYR A 166 0.05 6.76 -12.33
N ALA A 167 0.36 5.62 -12.96
CA ALA A 167 1.35 4.67 -12.45
C ALA A 167 2.76 5.28 -12.31
N LEU A 168 3.14 6.22 -13.20
CA LEU A 168 4.43 6.90 -13.17
C LEU A 168 4.53 8.01 -12.11
N THR A 169 3.40 8.49 -11.57
CA THR A 169 3.37 9.68 -10.70
C THR A 169 2.52 9.53 -9.44
N TRP A 170 1.89 8.38 -9.22
CA TRP A 170 0.83 8.17 -8.22
C TRP A 170 1.20 8.59 -6.78
N LYS A 171 2.47 8.47 -6.40
CA LYS A 171 2.90 8.84 -5.05
C LYS A 171 2.69 10.32 -4.76
N ILE A 172 3.09 11.20 -5.69
CA ILE A 172 2.92 12.65 -5.52
C ILE A 172 1.54 13.11 -5.96
N THR A 173 1.02 12.56 -7.07
CA THR A 173 -0.23 13.05 -7.65
C THR A 173 -1.49 12.57 -6.95
N TYR A 174 -1.44 11.43 -6.30
CA TYR A 174 -2.60 10.84 -5.63
C TYR A 174 -2.35 10.57 -4.15
N TYR A 175 -1.33 9.77 -3.83
CA TYR A 175 -1.23 9.17 -2.50
C TYR A 175 -0.86 10.17 -1.41
N ALA A 176 0.11 11.04 -1.68
CA ALA A 176 0.50 12.09 -0.72
C ALA A 176 -0.65 13.06 -0.40
N PRO A 177 -1.34 13.66 -1.38
CA PRO A 177 -2.48 14.54 -1.10
C PRO A 177 -3.67 13.77 -0.50
N SER A 178 -4.00 12.57 -0.98
CA SER A 178 -5.12 11.77 -0.50
C SER A 178 -4.99 11.41 0.98
N THR A 179 -3.85 10.84 1.38
CA THR A 179 -3.60 10.47 2.78
C THR A 179 -3.63 11.68 3.72
N LEU A 180 -3.05 12.80 3.29
CA LEU A 180 -3.05 14.03 4.09
C LEU A 180 -4.46 14.60 4.25
N GLN A 181 -5.26 14.65 3.18
CA GLN A 181 -6.66 15.09 3.25
C GLN A 181 -7.49 14.23 4.21
N ILE A 182 -7.28 12.93 4.25
CA ILE A 182 -7.94 12.02 5.19
C ILE A 182 -7.58 12.41 6.63
N LEU A 183 -6.32 12.67 6.92
CA LEU A 183 -5.87 13.12 8.25
C LEU A 183 -6.46 14.49 8.62
N GLN A 184 -6.50 15.43 7.67
CA GLN A 184 -7.08 16.77 7.87
C GLN A 184 -8.57 16.69 8.20
N ARG A 185 -9.34 15.83 7.52
CA ARG A 185 -10.75 15.57 7.81
C ARG A 185 -10.93 15.00 9.23
N LYS A 186 -10.12 14.02 9.61
CA LYS A 186 -10.13 13.48 10.98
C LYS A 186 -9.93 14.58 12.03
N ARG A 187 -8.99 15.49 11.79
CA ARG A 187 -8.74 16.63 12.69
C ARG A 187 -9.93 17.58 12.74
N LYS A 188 -10.51 17.94 11.58
CA LYS A 188 -11.70 18.80 11.49
C LYS A 188 -12.92 18.16 12.17
N ARG A 189 -13.16 16.87 12.02
CA ARG A 189 -14.24 16.15 12.73
C ARG A 189 -14.10 16.19 14.26
N ARG A 190 -12.87 16.16 14.77
CA ARG A 190 -12.61 16.27 16.21
C ARG A 190 -12.87 17.67 16.77
N THR A 191 -12.73 18.71 15.97
CA THR A 191 -12.93 20.12 16.36
C THR A 191 -14.34 20.62 16.10
N THR A 192 -15.07 20.03 15.17
CA THR A 192 -16.46 20.39 14.83
C THR A 192 -17.39 19.37 15.43
N ARG A 193 -18.18 19.76 16.44
CA ARG A 193 -19.21 18.94 17.06
C ARG A 193 -20.29 18.64 16.00
N MET A 194 -20.27 17.42 15.48
CA MET A 194 -21.33 16.75 14.73
C MET A 194 -22.01 17.56 13.60
N GLY A 195 -21.43 17.51 12.42
CA GLY A 195 -22.13 17.70 11.15
C GLY A 195 -21.83 16.50 10.25
N THR A 196 -22.85 15.91 9.68
CA THR A 196 -22.73 14.89 8.63
C THR A 196 -21.95 15.50 7.45
N LEU A 197 -20.67 15.19 7.36
CA LEU A 197 -19.90 15.51 6.14
C LEU A 197 -20.38 14.56 5.03
N LYS A 198 -21.48 14.93 4.39
CA LYS A 198 -21.78 14.55 3.01
C LYS A 198 -20.73 15.23 2.17
N ASP A 199 -19.58 14.63 2.04
CA ASP A 199 -18.62 15.14 1.06
C ASP A 199 -17.58 14.08 0.75
N ASP A 200 -18.03 13.07 0.04
CA ASP A 200 -17.20 12.06 -0.59
C ASP A 200 -16.88 12.44 -2.04
N ALA A 201 -16.77 13.73 -2.36
CA ALA A 201 -16.30 14.14 -3.66
C ALA A 201 -14.91 13.54 -3.89
N ARG A 202 -14.85 12.45 -4.59
CA ARG A 202 -13.66 11.85 -5.19
C ARG A 202 -13.59 12.42 -6.60
N GLY A 203 -12.43 12.89 -7.06
CA GLY A 203 -12.34 13.41 -8.43
C GLY A 203 -11.21 14.41 -8.66
N PRO A 204 -10.97 14.79 -9.93
CA PRO A 204 -9.88 15.68 -10.34
C PRO A 204 -9.89 17.05 -9.64
N GLU A 205 -11.07 17.59 -9.34
CA GLU A 205 -11.20 18.91 -8.69
C GLU A 205 -10.57 18.93 -7.30
N ARG A 206 -10.65 17.83 -6.56
CA ARG A 206 -9.99 17.69 -5.25
C ARG A 206 -8.47 17.63 -5.35
N PHE A 207 -7.99 17.03 -6.41
CA PHE A 207 -6.57 16.95 -6.68
C PHE A 207 -5.98 18.35 -6.86
N VAL A 208 -6.58 19.16 -7.71
CA VAL A 208 -6.15 20.55 -7.95
C VAL A 208 -6.23 21.37 -6.65
N ALA A 209 -7.33 21.24 -5.91
CA ALA A 209 -7.52 21.95 -4.63
C ALA A 209 -6.51 21.52 -3.55
N ALA A 210 -6.06 20.26 -3.56
CA ALA A 210 -5.06 19.78 -2.61
C ALA A 210 -3.71 20.47 -2.78
N PHE A 211 -3.36 20.88 -3.99
CA PHE A 211 -2.11 21.59 -4.28
C PHE A 211 -2.23 23.12 -4.23
N ASP A 212 -3.42 23.68 -4.05
CA ASP A 212 -3.58 25.13 -3.97
C ASP A 212 -2.94 25.68 -2.65
N PRO A 213 -1.81 26.42 -2.74
CA PRO A 213 -1.12 26.92 -1.56
C PRO A 213 -1.86 28.10 -0.88
N ARG A 214 -2.94 28.62 -1.47
CA ARG A 214 -3.78 29.67 -0.87
C ARG A 214 -4.61 29.09 0.28
N GLY A 215 -5.04 27.83 0.17
CA GLY A 215 -5.74 27.09 1.22
C GLY A 215 -4.82 26.60 2.32
N ALA A 216 -5.33 26.48 3.56
CA ALA A 216 -4.56 25.95 4.68
C ALA A 216 -4.13 24.48 4.45
N ASP A 217 -5.02 23.67 3.87
CA ASP A 217 -4.79 22.26 3.57
C ASP A 217 -3.68 22.09 2.51
N GLY A 218 -3.71 22.90 1.45
CA GLY A 218 -2.66 22.87 0.43
C GLY A 218 -1.31 23.37 0.95
N ARG A 219 -1.30 24.44 1.77
CA ARG A 219 -0.06 24.86 2.45
C ARG A 219 0.55 23.75 3.30
N GLU A 220 -0.28 22.98 4.04
CA GLU A 220 0.21 21.84 4.82
C GLU A 220 0.85 20.78 3.92
N LEU A 221 0.27 20.48 2.75
CA LEU A 221 0.84 19.55 1.77
C LEU A 221 2.21 20.04 1.29
N TRP A 222 2.33 21.32 0.93
CA TRP A 222 3.59 21.88 0.46
C TRP A 222 4.68 21.81 1.54
N TRP A 223 4.40 22.28 2.76
CA TRP A 223 5.41 22.38 3.83
C TRP A 223 5.78 21.05 4.47
N ARG A 224 4.87 20.08 4.55
CA ARG A 224 5.12 18.80 5.23
C ARG A 224 5.48 17.66 4.28
N SER A 225 5.24 17.79 3.00
CA SER A 225 5.40 16.74 1.99
C SER A 225 6.26 17.23 0.83
N VAL A 226 5.69 18.09 -0.04
CA VAL A 226 6.29 18.42 -1.33
C VAL A 226 7.65 19.10 -1.20
N LEU A 227 7.76 20.15 -0.39
CA LEU A 227 9.00 20.90 -0.24
C LEU A 227 10.12 20.09 0.46
N PRO A 228 9.89 19.43 1.62
CA PRO A 228 10.96 18.69 2.28
C PRO A 228 11.56 17.59 1.41
N TYR A 229 10.71 16.78 0.77
CA TYR A 229 11.18 15.70 -0.08
C TYR A 229 11.70 16.21 -1.42
N GLY A 230 10.95 17.10 -2.09
CA GLY A 230 11.29 17.63 -3.41
C GLY A 230 12.62 18.39 -3.39
N LEU A 231 12.80 19.32 -2.45
CA LEU A 231 14.07 20.04 -2.29
C LEU A 231 15.19 19.08 -1.87
N GLY A 232 14.95 18.20 -0.93
CA GLY A 232 15.94 17.21 -0.50
C GLY A 232 16.40 16.33 -1.66
N ARG A 233 15.46 15.71 -2.36
CA ARG A 233 15.74 14.71 -3.41
C ARG A 233 16.28 15.32 -4.69
N PHE A 234 15.74 16.47 -5.13
CA PHE A 234 16.01 17.04 -6.46
C PHE A 234 16.83 18.32 -6.45
N ALA A 235 17.16 18.88 -5.28
CA ALA A 235 18.05 20.03 -5.17
C ALA A 235 19.24 19.74 -4.24
N LEU A 236 19.02 19.43 -2.97
CA LEU A 236 20.10 19.28 -1.99
C LEU A 236 21.02 18.09 -2.28
N ILE A 237 20.46 16.90 -2.57
CA ILE A 237 21.27 15.72 -2.90
C ILE A 237 22.10 15.95 -4.17
N PRO A 238 21.56 16.40 -5.33
CA PRO A 238 22.40 16.75 -6.48
C PRO A 238 23.44 17.82 -6.18
N ALA A 239 23.11 18.86 -5.41
CA ALA A 239 24.04 19.93 -5.04
C ALA A 239 25.25 19.43 -4.23
N MET A 240 25.14 18.33 -3.49
CA MET A 240 26.29 17.72 -2.80
C MET A 240 27.39 17.25 -3.75
N PHE A 241 27.07 17.06 -5.04
CA PHE A 241 28.01 16.68 -6.08
C PHE A 241 28.64 17.89 -6.83
N ALA A 242 28.33 19.13 -6.41
CA ALA A 242 28.89 20.34 -7.02
C ALA A 242 30.43 20.38 -7.05
N PRO A 243 31.17 19.84 -6.06
CA PRO A 243 32.64 19.75 -6.14
C PRO A 243 33.17 18.94 -7.33
N LEU A 244 32.33 18.04 -7.91
CA LEU A 244 32.67 17.26 -9.09
C LEU A 244 32.29 17.96 -10.41
N GLY A 245 31.75 19.18 -10.32
CA GLY A 245 31.36 20.00 -11.46
C GLY A 245 29.86 19.97 -11.81
N PRO A 246 29.41 20.90 -12.66
CA PRO A 246 27.98 21.08 -12.98
C PRO A 246 27.35 19.86 -13.70
N LEU A 247 28.15 19.15 -14.51
CA LEU A 247 27.69 17.94 -15.21
C LEU A 247 27.38 16.80 -14.22
N ALA A 248 28.14 16.69 -13.13
CA ALA A 248 27.88 15.72 -12.07
C ALA A 248 26.57 16.04 -11.36
N VAL A 249 26.31 17.32 -11.03
CA VAL A 249 25.05 17.77 -10.45
C VAL A 249 23.86 17.42 -11.36
N LEU A 250 23.96 17.75 -12.64
CA LEU A 250 22.91 17.46 -13.62
C LEU A 250 22.70 15.94 -13.76
N SER A 251 23.78 15.14 -13.81
CA SER A 251 23.69 13.70 -13.89
C SER A 251 22.98 13.09 -12.68
N VAL A 252 23.33 13.49 -11.46
CA VAL A 252 22.67 13.02 -10.24
C VAL A 252 21.19 13.44 -10.21
N TRP A 253 20.89 14.65 -10.69
CA TRP A 253 19.51 15.12 -10.81
C TRP A 253 18.69 14.24 -11.76
N MET A 254 19.19 13.99 -12.97
CA MET A 254 18.53 13.14 -13.97
C MET A 254 18.34 11.69 -13.46
N ASN A 255 19.38 11.12 -12.84
CA ASN A 255 19.30 9.79 -12.23
C ASN A 255 18.27 9.76 -11.07
N SER A 256 18.18 10.84 -10.28
CA SER A 256 17.18 10.95 -9.20
C SER A 256 15.75 11.03 -9.73
N VAL A 257 15.52 11.80 -10.82
CA VAL A 257 14.22 11.88 -11.50
C VAL A 257 13.83 10.53 -12.10
N GLY A 258 14.75 9.89 -12.85
CA GLY A 258 14.52 8.57 -13.41
C GLY A 258 14.23 7.51 -12.34
N ALA A 259 14.97 7.55 -11.22
CA ALA A 259 14.74 6.66 -10.08
C ALA A 259 13.37 6.90 -9.44
N GLU A 260 12.89 8.14 -9.35
CA GLU A 260 11.57 8.45 -8.82
C GLU A 260 10.46 7.87 -9.70
N VAL A 261 10.56 8.05 -11.02
CA VAL A 261 9.63 7.45 -11.98
C VAL A 261 9.62 5.93 -11.88
N LEU A 262 10.78 5.30 -11.81
CA LEU A 262 10.90 3.84 -11.62
C LEU A 262 10.33 3.39 -10.26
N THR A 263 10.53 4.18 -9.19
CA THR A 263 9.96 3.87 -7.88
C THR A 263 8.43 3.90 -7.93
N ASN A 264 7.86 4.92 -8.56
CA ASN A 264 6.41 5.00 -8.75
C ASN A 264 5.87 3.78 -9.50
N LEU A 265 6.46 3.46 -10.66
CA LEU A 265 6.03 2.33 -11.47
C LEU A 265 6.18 0.99 -10.74
N HIS A 266 7.33 0.77 -10.08
CA HIS A 266 7.60 -0.46 -9.34
C HIS A 266 6.62 -0.64 -8.17
N THR A 267 6.49 0.39 -7.33
CA THR A 267 5.59 0.31 -6.16
C THR A 267 4.12 0.24 -6.56
N PHE A 268 3.71 0.94 -7.63
CA PHE A 268 2.38 0.79 -8.19
C PHE A 268 2.10 -0.66 -8.61
N ALA A 269 3.04 -1.29 -9.32
CA ALA A 269 2.88 -2.65 -9.82
C ALA A 269 2.83 -3.73 -8.72
N VAL A 270 3.46 -3.49 -7.56
CA VAL A 270 3.50 -4.47 -6.45
C VAL A 270 2.53 -4.15 -5.31
N ILE A 271 1.80 -3.02 -5.35
CA ILE A 271 0.84 -2.62 -4.30
C ILE A 271 -0.60 -2.66 -4.83
N ALA A 272 -0.93 -1.80 -5.79
CA ALA A 272 -2.30 -1.59 -6.21
C ALA A 272 -3.00 -2.85 -6.76
N PRO A 273 -2.35 -3.75 -7.53
CA PRO A 273 -3.01 -4.92 -8.07
C PRO A 273 -3.39 -5.99 -7.05
N ASN A 274 -2.84 -5.93 -5.82
CA ASN A 274 -3.17 -6.89 -4.77
C ASN A 274 -4.61 -6.75 -4.26
N HIS A 275 -5.25 -5.60 -4.51
CA HIS A 275 -6.58 -5.26 -4.03
C HIS A 275 -7.58 -5.03 -5.18
N ALA A 276 -7.21 -5.31 -6.43
CA ALA A 276 -8.07 -5.04 -7.59
C ALA A 276 -8.13 -6.22 -8.56
N GLY A 277 -9.34 -6.54 -9.01
CA GLY A 277 -9.56 -7.57 -10.04
C GLY A 277 -10.97 -8.15 -9.98
N ALA A 278 -11.47 -8.68 -11.11
CA ALA A 278 -12.79 -9.30 -11.20
C ALA A 278 -12.93 -10.59 -10.36
N ASP A 279 -11.84 -11.09 -9.83
CA ASP A 279 -11.78 -12.25 -8.96
C ASP A 279 -11.74 -11.89 -7.47
N LEU A 280 -11.69 -10.60 -7.13
CA LEU A 280 -11.71 -10.11 -5.75
C LEU A 280 -13.07 -9.49 -5.39
N TYR A 281 -13.27 -9.35 -4.09
CA TYR A 281 -14.51 -8.81 -3.55
C TYR A 281 -14.30 -7.40 -3.00
N ARG A 282 -15.26 -6.52 -3.29
CA ARG A 282 -15.55 -5.32 -2.51
C ARG A 282 -16.77 -5.57 -1.64
N PHE A 283 -16.83 -4.90 -0.51
CA PHE A 283 -17.85 -5.18 0.50
C PHE A 283 -18.78 -3.97 0.71
N THR A 284 -20.08 -4.26 0.87
CA THR A 284 -21.07 -3.27 1.28
C THR A 284 -21.41 -3.49 2.75
N GLY A 285 -21.19 -2.45 3.55
CA GLY A 285 -21.35 -2.50 5.01
C GLY A 285 -20.17 -3.14 5.73
N SER A 286 -20.05 -2.86 7.03
CA SER A 286 -18.98 -3.37 7.88
C SER A 286 -19.15 -4.87 8.21
N PRO A 287 -18.05 -5.59 8.53
CA PRO A 287 -18.12 -6.98 8.93
C PRO A 287 -18.94 -7.09 10.24
N ARG A 288 -19.75 -8.15 10.36
CA ARG A 288 -20.57 -8.41 11.54
C ARG A 288 -19.75 -8.63 12.80
N ASP A 289 -18.59 -9.29 12.62
CA ASP A 289 -17.65 -9.64 13.69
C ASP A 289 -16.24 -9.91 13.16
N ARG A 290 -15.31 -10.26 14.06
CA ARG A 290 -13.92 -10.55 13.72
C ARG A 290 -13.76 -11.78 12.80
N ARG A 291 -14.68 -12.74 12.82
CA ARG A 291 -14.65 -13.94 11.97
C ARG A 291 -14.89 -13.57 10.51
N GLU A 292 -15.94 -12.78 10.27
CA GLU A 292 -16.22 -12.23 8.93
C GLU A 292 -15.11 -11.28 8.47
N TRP A 293 -14.52 -10.51 9.38
CA TRP A 293 -13.37 -9.66 9.06
C TRP A 293 -12.19 -10.49 8.52
N PHE A 294 -11.82 -11.61 9.16
CA PHE A 294 -10.78 -12.52 8.64
C PHE A 294 -11.09 -13.02 7.23
N LEU A 295 -12.32 -13.46 7.00
CA LEU A 295 -12.74 -13.90 5.67
C LEU A 295 -12.58 -12.79 4.63
N ARG A 296 -13.01 -11.56 4.95
CA ARG A 296 -12.91 -10.40 4.05
C ARG A 296 -11.46 -10.05 3.72
N GLN A 297 -10.52 -10.16 4.67
CA GLN A 297 -9.10 -9.93 4.40
C GLN A 297 -8.59 -10.90 3.33
N VAL A 298 -8.95 -12.18 3.39
CA VAL A 298 -8.54 -13.17 2.37
C VAL A 298 -9.25 -12.96 1.04
N LEU A 299 -10.55 -12.64 1.04
CA LEU A 299 -11.33 -12.45 -0.20
C LEU A 299 -11.01 -11.14 -0.91
N GLY A 300 -10.54 -10.14 -0.19
CA GLY A 300 -10.21 -8.79 -0.69
C GLY A 300 -8.76 -8.63 -1.14
N THR A 301 -7.91 -9.64 -0.95
CA THR A 301 -6.47 -9.54 -1.21
C THR A 301 -5.92 -10.71 -2.02
N VAL A 302 -4.77 -10.49 -2.66
CA VAL A 302 -4.05 -11.53 -3.43
C VAL A 302 -2.58 -11.47 -3.12
N ASN A 303 -1.97 -12.64 -2.94
CA ASN A 303 -0.53 -12.75 -2.89
C ASN A 303 0.10 -12.73 -4.29
N PHE A 304 1.30 -12.18 -4.40
CA PHE A 304 2.16 -12.51 -5.53
C PHE A 304 2.92 -13.81 -5.26
N ARG A 305 3.64 -14.29 -6.27
CA ARG A 305 4.49 -15.47 -6.10
C ARG A 305 5.58 -15.20 -5.09
N THR A 306 5.68 -16.05 -4.09
CA THR A 306 6.69 -16.05 -3.03
C THR A 306 7.93 -16.85 -3.44
N GLY A 307 9.05 -16.74 -2.71
CA GLY A 307 10.19 -17.59 -2.97
C GLY A 307 11.55 -17.02 -2.61
N GLY A 308 11.72 -16.71 -1.34
CA GLY A 308 12.99 -16.34 -0.71
C GLY A 308 13.32 -14.85 -0.78
N ASP A 309 14.22 -14.43 0.10
CA ASP A 309 14.48 -13.04 0.47
C ASP A 309 14.72 -12.09 -0.72
N VAL A 310 15.40 -12.53 -1.78
CA VAL A 310 15.69 -11.66 -2.94
C VAL A 310 14.41 -11.33 -3.71
N ARG A 311 13.59 -12.34 -4.01
CA ARG A 311 12.32 -12.12 -4.69
C ARG A 311 11.39 -11.28 -3.83
N ASP A 312 11.28 -11.63 -2.56
CA ASP A 312 10.39 -11.00 -1.61
C ASP A 312 10.81 -9.54 -1.36
N PHE A 313 12.12 -9.28 -1.31
CA PHE A 313 12.68 -7.92 -1.26
C PHE A 313 12.28 -7.08 -2.47
N LEU A 314 12.37 -7.65 -3.70
CA LEU A 314 11.95 -6.93 -4.92
C LEU A 314 10.44 -6.70 -5.00
N HIS A 315 9.64 -7.47 -4.28
CA HIS A 315 8.21 -7.21 -4.10
C HIS A 315 7.88 -6.32 -2.90
N GLY A 316 8.89 -5.81 -2.18
CA GLY A 316 8.69 -5.02 -0.96
C GLY A 316 8.10 -5.82 0.21
N PHE A 317 8.21 -7.16 0.20
CA PHE A 317 7.48 -8.10 1.07
C PHE A 317 5.96 -8.01 0.98
N LEU A 318 5.44 -7.34 -0.06
CA LEU A 318 4.01 -7.21 -0.34
C LEU A 318 3.45 -8.38 -1.17
N ASN A 319 4.27 -9.38 -1.44
CA ASN A 319 3.86 -10.65 -2.00
C ASN A 319 3.23 -11.62 -0.97
N TYR A 320 3.22 -11.23 0.31
CA TYR A 320 2.51 -11.86 1.43
C TYR A 320 1.28 -11.05 1.86
N GLN A 321 0.54 -10.51 0.90
CA GLN A 321 -0.51 -9.53 1.18
C GLN A 321 -1.65 -10.11 2.03
N ILE A 322 -2.03 -11.37 1.80
CA ILE A 322 -3.05 -12.05 2.60
C ILE A 322 -2.60 -12.16 4.05
N GLU A 323 -1.38 -12.65 4.30
CA GLU A 323 -0.81 -12.81 5.63
C GLU A 323 -0.64 -11.45 6.33
N HIS A 324 -0.21 -10.44 5.57
CA HIS A 324 -0.04 -9.10 6.07
C HIS A 324 -1.38 -8.45 6.47
N HIS A 325 -2.46 -8.65 5.71
CA HIS A 325 -3.78 -8.18 6.06
C HIS A 325 -4.40 -8.93 7.24
N LEU A 326 -4.13 -10.23 7.37
CA LEU A 326 -4.58 -11.03 8.52
C LEU A 326 -3.84 -10.63 9.81
N PHE A 327 -2.52 -10.39 9.72
CA PHE A 327 -1.60 -10.18 10.85
C PHE A 327 -0.60 -9.05 10.56
N PRO A 328 -1.07 -7.80 10.45
CA PRO A 328 -0.24 -6.67 9.99
C PRO A 328 0.92 -6.34 10.96
N ASP A 329 0.82 -6.73 12.22
CA ASP A 329 1.80 -6.51 13.27
C ASP A 329 2.83 -7.65 13.42
N LEU A 330 2.94 -8.52 12.41
CA LEU A 330 4.03 -9.50 12.32
C LEU A 330 5.18 -8.99 11.42
N PRO A 331 6.44 -9.30 11.78
CA PRO A 331 7.60 -8.94 10.97
C PRO A 331 7.66 -9.73 9.66
N PRO A 332 8.39 -9.24 8.63
CA PRO A 332 8.48 -9.89 7.33
C PRO A 332 8.87 -11.37 7.36
N LEU A 333 9.79 -11.77 8.24
CA LEU A 333 10.21 -13.16 8.37
C LEU A 333 9.06 -14.06 8.83
N GLN A 334 8.21 -13.56 9.74
CA GLN A 334 7.06 -14.34 10.19
C GLN A 334 6.03 -14.50 9.09
N LEU A 335 5.78 -13.44 8.27
CA LEU A 335 4.89 -13.56 7.10
C LEU A 335 5.36 -14.66 6.14
N GLN A 336 6.68 -14.77 5.88
CA GLN A 336 7.24 -15.87 5.10
C GLN A 336 6.97 -17.25 5.75
N ARG A 337 7.18 -17.36 7.07
CA ARG A 337 7.05 -18.61 7.81
C ARG A 337 5.61 -19.12 7.90
N ILE A 338 4.65 -18.21 8.08
CA ILE A 338 3.23 -18.58 8.24
C ILE A 338 2.49 -18.78 6.91
N GLN A 339 2.98 -18.25 5.80
CA GLN A 339 2.29 -18.29 4.51
C GLN A 339 1.82 -19.68 4.09
N PRO A 340 2.63 -20.76 4.15
CA PRO A 340 2.17 -22.10 3.78
C PRO A 340 1.03 -22.60 4.68
N ARG A 341 1.06 -22.21 5.97
CA ARG A 341 0.04 -22.60 6.95
C ARG A 341 -1.26 -21.82 6.77
N VAL A 342 -1.18 -20.52 6.49
CA VAL A 342 -2.37 -19.71 6.13
C VAL A 342 -3.05 -20.29 4.89
N ARG A 343 -2.27 -20.64 3.88
CA ARG A 343 -2.79 -21.30 2.69
C ARG A 343 -3.49 -22.63 3.01
N ALA A 344 -2.86 -23.48 3.81
CA ALA A 344 -3.44 -24.77 4.22
C ALA A 344 -4.74 -24.58 5.03
N ILE A 345 -4.81 -23.60 5.93
CA ILE A 345 -6.03 -23.25 6.67
C ILE A 345 -7.12 -22.79 5.69
N CYS A 346 -6.81 -21.91 4.72
CA CYS A 346 -7.77 -21.49 3.72
C CYS A 346 -8.31 -22.67 2.90
N GLU A 347 -7.42 -23.58 2.46
CA GLU A 347 -7.78 -24.80 1.73
C GLU A 347 -8.68 -25.72 2.58
N GLN A 348 -8.35 -25.92 3.85
CA GLN A 348 -9.12 -26.76 4.81
C GLN A 348 -10.55 -26.26 5.00
N TYR A 349 -10.75 -24.95 5.06
CA TYR A 349 -12.07 -24.35 5.28
C TYR A 349 -12.76 -23.90 3.99
N GLY A 350 -12.21 -24.22 2.80
CA GLY A 350 -12.78 -23.84 1.52
C GLY A 350 -12.74 -22.35 1.22
N VAL A 351 -11.84 -21.59 1.86
CA VAL A 351 -11.66 -20.16 1.62
C VAL A 351 -10.71 -19.96 0.42
N PRO A 352 -11.09 -19.19 -0.62
CA PRO A 352 -10.25 -19.01 -1.81
C PRO A 352 -8.94 -18.25 -1.50
N TYR A 353 -7.85 -18.98 -1.38
CA TYR A 353 -6.51 -18.40 -1.28
C TYR A 353 -5.92 -18.16 -2.67
N ARG A 354 -5.69 -16.89 -3.03
CA ARG A 354 -5.22 -16.50 -4.36
C ARG A 354 -3.76 -16.11 -4.37
N GLN A 355 -3.01 -16.66 -5.32
CA GLN A 355 -1.62 -16.31 -5.57
C GLN A 355 -1.37 -16.26 -7.08
N GLU A 356 -0.85 -15.13 -7.58
CA GLU A 356 -0.69 -14.89 -9.02
C GLU A 356 0.61 -14.12 -9.33
N SER A 357 0.96 -14.00 -10.60
CA SER A 357 2.09 -13.17 -11.03
C SER A 357 1.73 -11.68 -11.01
N VAL A 358 2.71 -10.81 -10.81
CA VAL A 358 2.54 -9.35 -10.90
C VAL A 358 1.91 -8.95 -12.24
N PHE A 359 2.38 -9.50 -13.36
CA PHE A 359 1.84 -9.17 -14.69
C PHE A 359 0.37 -9.56 -14.83
N GLY A 360 -0.04 -10.74 -14.33
CA GLY A 360 -1.44 -11.15 -14.32
C GLY A 360 -2.29 -10.18 -13.52
N ARG A 361 -1.82 -9.78 -12.35
CA ARG A 361 -2.55 -8.83 -11.48
C ARG A 361 -2.62 -7.42 -12.07
N VAL A 362 -1.51 -6.90 -12.63
CA VAL A 362 -1.51 -5.60 -13.33
C VAL A 362 -2.51 -5.61 -14.49
N ARG A 363 -2.59 -6.68 -15.28
CA ARG A 363 -3.60 -6.80 -16.35
C ARG A 363 -5.02 -6.71 -15.80
N LYS A 364 -5.31 -7.38 -14.67
CA LYS A 364 -6.64 -7.33 -14.02
C LYS A 364 -6.95 -5.93 -13.49
N LEU A 365 -5.97 -5.26 -12.87
CA LEU A 365 -6.12 -3.88 -12.43
C LEU A 365 -6.41 -2.94 -13.62
N VAL A 366 -5.68 -3.08 -14.72
CA VAL A 366 -5.92 -2.27 -15.94
C VAL A 366 -7.33 -2.53 -16.47
N ALA A 367 -7.82 -3.78 -16.49
CA ALA A 367 -9.20 -4.08 -16.89
C ALA A 367 -10.24 -3.39 -15.98
N ILE A 368 -10.00 -3.34 -14.66
CA ILE A 368 -10.82 -2.55 -13.72
C ILE A 368 -10.76 -1.07 -14.08
N ALA A 369 -9.57 -0.50 -14.26
CA ALA A 369 -9.39 0.92 -14.53
C ALA A 369 -9.98 1.39 -15.88
N LEU A 370 -10.03 0.51 -16.88
CA LEU A 370 -10.64 0.78 -18.17
C LEU A 370 -12.18 0.63 -18.18
N GLY A 371 -12.74 -0.01 -17.15
CA GLY A 371 -14.16 -0.35 -17.08
C GLY A 371 -14.52 -1.66 -17.81
N ASP A 372 -13.54 -2.44 -18.24
CA ASP A 372 -13.75 -3.74 -18.90
C ASP A 372 -14.18 -4.83 -17.90
N ALA A 373 -13.90 -4.62 -16.63
CA ALA A 373 -14.24 -5.52 -15.53
C ALA A 373 -14.63 -4.73 -14.29
N SER A 374 -15.30 -5.40 -13.34
CA SER A 374 -15.61 -4.88 -11.99
C SER A 374 -15.26 -5.93 -10.94
N MET A 375 -14.95 -5.48 -9.73
CA MET A 375 -14.81 -6.35 -8.58
C MET A 375 -16.16 -6.99 -8.23
N ARG A 376 -16.13 -8.18 -7.64
CA ARG A 376 -17.35 -8.80 -7.10
C ARG A 376 -17.88 -7.99 -5.93
N VAL A 377 -19.19 -7.94 -5.76
CA VAL A 377 -19.82 -7.23 -4.63
C VAL A 377 -20.35 -8.25 -3.64
N ARG A 378 -20.02 -8.12 -2.35
CA ARG A 378 -20.59 -8.95 -1.28
C ARG A 378 -21.06 -8.07 -0.11
N GLY A 379 -22.27 -8.32 0.43
CA GLY A 379 -22.82 -7.63 1.58
C GLY A 379 -24.30 -7.89 1.80
N ALA A 380 -24.88 -7.25 2.81
CA ALA A 380 -26.26 -7.47 3.22
C ALA A 380 -27.34 -7.24 2.13
N ALA A 381 -27.05 -6.47 1.08
CA ALA A 381 -28.00 -6.22 -0.01
C ALA A 381 -28.21 -7.45 -0.93
N ALA A 382 -27.23 -8.36 -1.03
CA ALA A 382 -27.40 -9.59 -1.82
C ALA A 382 -28.41 -10.57 -1.20
N ALA A 383 -28.52 -10.58 0.12
CA ALA A 383 -29.51 -11.36 0.85
C ALA A 383 -30.94 -10.81 0.67
N ALA A 384 -31.09 -9.47 0.62
CA ALA A 384 -32.40 -8.83 0.42
C ALA A 384 -32.94 -9.06 -1.00
N SER A 385 -32.12 -8.97 -2.04
CA SER A 385 -32.57 -9.21 -3.43
C SER A 385 -32.93 -10.68 -3.69
N ALA A 386 -32.22 -11.62 -3.06
CA ALA A 386 -32.55 -13.04 -3.17
C ALA A 386 -33.89 -13.36 -2.46
N THR A 387 -34.20 -12.70 -1.35
CA THR A 387 -35.47 -12.87 -0.62
C THR A 387 -36.63 -12.20 -1.37
N GLU A 388 -36.41 -11.02 -1.98
CA GLU A 388 -37.43 -10.35 -2.81
C GLU A 388 -37.73 -11.13 -4.10
N MET A 389 -36.71 -11.69 -4.74
CA MET A 389 -36.92 -12.56 -5.91
C MET A 389 -37.61 -13.89 -5.56
N ALA A 390 -37.35 -14.46 -4.36
CA ALA A 390 -38.04 -15.67 -3.91
C ALA A 390 -39.52 -15.38 -3.51
N THR A 391 -39.81 -14.18 -3.00
CA THR A 391 -41.18 -13.76 -2.66
C THR A 391 -41.99 -13.33 -3.88
N ALA A 392 -41.33 -12.85 -4.95
CA ALA A 392 -41.97 -12.51 -6.22
C ALA A 392 -42.26 -13.75 -7.13
N ALA A 393 -41.71 -14.90 -6.77
CA ALA A 393 -41.88 -16.17 -7.50
C ALA A 393 -42.98 -17.10 -6.82
N GLN A 394 -43.60 -16.66 -5.74
CA GLN A 394 -44.77 -17.28 -5.13
C GLN A 394 -46.03 -16.45 -5.40
#